data_eaae3250969813b389204eca922077bf
#
_entry.id   eaae3250969813b389204eca922077bf
#
_cell.length_a   1.000
_cell.length_b   1.000
_cell.length_c   1.000
_cell.angle_alpha   90.00
_cell.angle_beta   90.00
_cell.angle_gamma   90.00
#
_symmetry.space_group_name_H-M   'P 1'
#
loop_
_entity.id
_entity.type
_entity.pdbx_description
1 polymer ?
#
loop_
_entity_poly.entity_id
_entity_poly.type
_entity_poly.pdbx_seq_one_letter_code
_entity_poly.pdbx_strand_id
1 'polypeptide(L)'
;MNPKICIVGSANIDQISYVDTIPSDGETVFGNSYQMGFGGKGANQAVMAGLLGADVYMIACLGTDVYNKMTIDNLNNSNVNTDFIQTVDGSSGVAPIWVDKTGQNRIIVIPGANNLIDGDVAIDSLRTIGSLDALVGQFEIPLEVNEKVFEYANKNRVQTVLNPAPAGAISEKLINNTSWFIPNEAVSYTHLTLPTNREV
;
A
#
# COMPACT_ATOMS: atom_id res chain seq x y z
N MET A 1 14.84 19.17 -11.83
CA MET A 1 13.71 19.17 -10.88
C MET A 1 13.49 17.73 -10.48
N ASN A 2 13.23 17.46 -9.19
CA ASN A 2 12.89 16.14 -8.73
C ASN A 2 11.47 15.77 -9.21
N PRO A 3 11.18 14.51 -9.56
CA PRO A 3 9.84 14.10 -9.95
C PRO A 3 8.87 14.27 -8.77
N LYS A 4 7.69 14.80 -9.04
CA LYS A 4 6.62 14.97 -8.05
C LYS A 4 5.64 13.81 -8.15
N ILE A 5 5.59 12.99 -7.10
CA ILE A 5 4.87 11.72 -7.09
C ILE A 5 3.83 11.72 -5.97
N CYS A 6 2.61 11.31 -6.27
CA CYS A 6 1.59 11.05 -5.26
C CYS A 6 1.34 9.55 -5.15
N ILE A 7 1.40 9.00 -3.95
CA ILE A 7 1.00 7.64 -3.65
C ILE A 7 -0.35 7.68 -2.95
N VAL A 8 -1.35 7.00 -3.52
CA VAL A 8 -2.65 6.77 -2.89
C VAL A 8 -2.70 5.31 -2.48
N GLY A 9 -2.72 5.02 -1.16
CA GLY A 9 -2.58 3.64 -0.74
C GLY A 9 -2.56 3.41 0.76
N SER A 10 -2.23 2.18 1.10
CA SER A 10 -2.21 1.66 2.47
C SER A 10 -0.99 2.08 3.26
N ALA A 11 -1.19 2.12 4.59
CA ALA A 11 -0.12 2.14 5.57
C ALA A 11 -0.46 1.17 6.70
N ASN A 12 0.44 0.25 7.03
CA ASN A 12 0.25 -0.78 8.05
C ASN A 12 1.38 -0.74 9.08
N ILE A 13 1.09 -1.32 10.24
CA ILE A 13 2.13 -1.72 11.20
C ILE A 13 2.29 -3.23 11.11
N ASP A 14 3.48 -3.69 10.77
CA ASP A 14 3.85 -5.10 10.76
C ASP A 14 4.27 -5.52 12.17
N GLN A 15 3.60 -6.56 12.70
CA GLN A 15 3.84 -7.14 14.02
C GLN A 15 4.46 -8.52 13.84
N ILE A 16 5.79 -8.58 13.86
CA ILE A 16 6.55 -9.76 13.47
C ILE A 16 6.94 -10.55 14.72
N SER A 17 6.45 -11.78 14.84
CA SER A 17 6.82 -12.73 15.89
C SER A 17 7.67 -13.85 15.28
N TYR A 18 8.88 -14.02 15.78
CA TYR A 18 9.77 -15.10 15.39
C TYR A 18 9.57 -16.30 16.32
N VAL A 19 9.36 -17.47 15.76
CA VAL A 19 9.07 -18.72 16.49
C VAL A 19 9.89 -19.88 15.90
N ASP A 20 10.15 -20.93 16.68
CA ASP A 20 10.77 -22.14 16.12
C ASP A 20 9.81 -22.90 15.21
N THR A 21 8.54 -22.95 15.61
CA THR A 21 7.47 -23.62 14.87
C THR A 21 6.19 -22.81 15.01
N ILE A 22 5.47 -22.64 13.93
CA ILE A 22 4.16 -21.97 13.94
C ILE A 22 3.17 -22.88 14.67
N PRO A 23 2.37 -22.37 15.65
CA PRO A 23 1.47 -23.19 16.43
C PRO A 23 0.39 -23.86 15.58
N SER A 24 0.05 -25.08 15.93
CA SER A 24 -1.13 -25.80 15.44
C SER A 24 -2.40 -25.29 16.14
N ASP A 25 -3.57 -25.74 15.67
CA ASP A 25 -4.85 -25.38 16.27
C ASP A 25 -4.90 -25.73 17.77
N GLY A 26 -5.20 -24.73 18.61
CA GLY A 26 -5.26 -24.87 20.06
C GLY A 26 -3.90 -24.95 20.78
N GLU A 27 -2.79 -24.89 20.06
CA GLU A 27 -1.45 -24.93 20.63
C GLU A 27 -1.00 -23.53 21.08
N THR A 28 -0.25 -23.48 22.19
CA THR A 28 0.48 -22.28 22.64
C THR A 28 1.97 -22.53 22.55
N VAL A 29 2.69 -21.69 21.83
CA VAL A 29 4.16 -21.75 21.71
C VAL A 29 4.80 -20.48 22.26
N PHE A 30 6.05 -20.59 22.71
CA PHE A 30 6.83 -19.40 23.07
C PHE A 30 7.57 -18.89 21.85
N GLY A 31 7.47 -17.56 21.63
CA GLY A 31 8.25 -16.88 20.58
C GLY A 31 9.67 -16.61 21.03
N ASN A 32 10.59 -16.51 20.06
CA ASN A 32 12.01 -16.22 20.30
C ASN A 32 12.27 -14.70 20.38
N SER A 33 11.57 -13.90 19.56
CA SER A 33 11.68 -12.46 19.53
C SER A 33 10.44 -11.83 18.87
N TYR A 34 10.31 -10.53 19.07
CA TYR A 34 9.27 -9.70 18.47
C TYR A 34 9.90 -8.46 17.85
N GLN A 35 9.41 -8.09 16.67
CA GLN A 35 9.75 -6.84 16.02
C GLN A 35 8.48 -6.14 15.52
N MET A 36 8.51 -4.83 15.53
CA MET A 36 7.49 -4.00 14.91
C MET A 36 8.15 -3.25 13.76
N GLY A 37 7.48 -3.26 12.60
CA GLY A 37 7.93 -2.58 11.39
C GLY A 37 6.84 -1.71 10.80
N PHE A 38 7.24 -0.83 9.89
CA PHE A 38 6.31 -0.06 9.08
C PHE A 38 6.10 -0.82 7.77
N GLY A 39 4.84 -1.04 7.42
CA GLY A 39 4.42 -1.78 6.25
C GLY A 39 3.28 -1.08 5.50
N GLY A 40 2.60 -1.86 4.68
CA GLY A 40 1.63 -1.35 3.72
C GLY A 40 2.30 -0.99 2.38
N LYS A 41 1.70 -1.49 1.29
CA LYS A 41 2.30 -1.32 -0.05
C LYS A 41 2.41 0.14 -0.44
N GLY A 42 1.41 0.96 -0.07
CA GLY A 42 1.43 2.41 -0.29
C GLY A 42 2.58 3.09 0.45
N ALA A 43 2.68 2.87 1.76
CA ALA A 43 3.73 3.47 2.58
C ALA A 43 5.13 3.03 2.14
N ASN A 44 5.32 1.75 1.80
CA ASN A 44 6.60 1.24 1.31
C ASN A 44 7.03 1.92 0.01
N GLN A 45 6.10 2.16 -0.92
CA GLN A 45 6.39 2.88 -2.17
C GLN A 45 6.68 4.36 -1.92
N ALA A 46 5.94 5.00 -1.01
CA ALA A 46 6.17 6.40 -0.64
C ALA A 46 7.55 6.59 -0.01
N VAL A 47 7.90 5.77 0.97
CA VAL A 47 9.21 5.78 1.63
C VAL A 47 10.33 5.58 0.61
N MET A 48 10.24 4.59 -0.27
CA MET A 48 11.27 4.34 -1.27
C MET A 48 11.43 5.52 -2.24
N ALA A 49 10.32 6.11 -2.71
CA ALA A 49 10.36 7.26 -3.60
C ALA A 49 11.01 8.49 -2.91
N GLY A 50 10.68 8.75 -1.62
CA GLY A 50 11.28 9.83 -0.84
C GLY A 50 12.78 9.63 -0.60
N LEU A 51 13.21 8.42 -0.28
CA LEU A 51 14.63 8.08 -0.12
C LEU A 51 15.42 8.20 -1.43
N LEU A 52 14.77 7.99 -2.57
CA LEU A 52 15.36 8.20 -3.90
C LEU A 52 15.36 9.67 -4.33
N GLY A 53 14.83 10.58 -3.51
CA GLY A 53 14.89 12.02 -3.73
C GLY A 53 13.74 12.59 -4.56
N ALA A 54 12.62 11.89 -4.72
CA ALA A 54 11.41 12.44 -5.30
C ALA A 54 10.73 13.43 -4.33
N ASP A 55 9.91 14.35 -4.86
CA ASP A 55 8.95 15.17 -4.10
C ASP A 55 7.68 14.34 -3.91
N VAL A 56 7.51 13.74 -2.73
CA VAL A 56 6.52 12.68 -2.48
C VAL A 56 5.40 13.16 -1.59
N TYR A 57 4.17 12.90 -2.03
CA TYR A 57 2.94 13.11 -1.28
C TYR A 57 2.25 11.77 -1.05
N MET A 58 1.76 11.55 0.17
CA MET A 58 0.97 10.35 0.48
C MET A 58 -0.47 10.71 0.83
N ILE A 59 -1.41 10.09 0.14
CA ILE A 59 -2.83 10.07 0.48
C ILE A 59 -3.15 8.68 1.03
N ALA A 60 -3.49 8.61 2.30
CA ALA A 60 -3.79 7.38 3.03
C ALA A 60 -4.85 7.65 4.09
N CYS A 61 -5.27 6.60 4.79
CA CYS A 61 -6.15 6.74 5.95
C CYS A 61 -5.56 5.98 7.14
N LEU A 62 -5.47 6.64 8.30
CA LEU A 62 -5.00 6.08 9.56
C LEU A 62 -6.09 6.13 10.61
N GLY A 63 -6.04 5.24 11.58
CA GLY A 63 -6.90 5.27 12.74
C GLY A 63 -6.48 6.32 13.77
N THR A 64 -7.28 6.47 14.84
CA THR A 64 -6.96 7.33 16.01
C THR A 64 -6.13 6.61 17.07
N ASP A 65 -5.55 5.46 16.75
CA ASP A 65 -4.71 4.67 17.64
C ASP A 65 -3.25 5.17 17.76
N VAL A 66 -2.45 4.47 18.57
CA VAL A 66 -1.04 4.82 18.79
C VAL A 66 -0.18 4.73 17.53
N TYR A 67 -0.60 3.97 16.53
CA TYR A 67 0.12 3.74 15.29
C TYR A 67 0.03 4.92 14.32
N ASN A 68 -1.00 5.78 14.46
CA ASN A 68 -1.16 6.98 13.64
C ASN A 68 0.10 7.85 13.67
N LYS A 69 0.45 8.34 14.87
CA LYS A 69 1.61 9.22 15.02
C LYS A 69 2.91 8.54 14.59
N MET A 70 3.10 7.26 14.93
CA MET A 70 4.31 6.51 14.56
C MET A 70 4.47 6.41 13.05
N THR A 71 3.37 6.15 12.32
CA THR A 71 3.37 6.06 10.86
C THR A 71 3.66 7.41 10.22
N ILE A 72 3.03 8.49 10.71
CA ILE A 72 3.28 9.86 10.22
C ILE A 72 4.76 10.24 10.45
N ASP A 73 5.29 9.99 11.64
CA ASP A 73 6.70 10.30 11.95
C ASP A 73 7.66 9.52 11.03
N ASN A 74 7.40 8.24 10.77
CA ASN A 74 8.21 7.42 9.85
C ASN A 74 8.18 7.94 8.42
N LEU A 75 7.02 8.30 7.91
CA LEU A 75 6.85 8.86 6.57
C LEU A 75 7.59 10.20 6.44
N ASN A 76 7.41 11.11 7.39
CA ASN A 76 8.09 12.41 7.41
C ASN A 76 9.62 12.26 7.46
N ASN A 77 10.13 11.32 8.29
CA ASN A 77 11.56 11.02 8.35
C ASN A 77 12.13 10.43 7.04
N SER A 78 11.24 9.96 6.15
CA SER A 78 11.58 9.44 4.83
C SER A 78 11.31 10.44 3.69
N ASN A 79 11.17 11.74 4.02
CA ASN A 79 10.88 12.83 3.08
C ASN A 79 9.55 12.69 2.32
N VAL A 80 8.53 12.14 2.97
CA VAL A 80 7.17 12.03 2.45
C VAL A 80 6.29 13.09 3.09
N ASN A 81 5.60 13.90 2.28
CA ASN A 81 4.59 14.83 2.77
C ASN A 81 3.35 14.06 3.21
N THR A 82 2.92 14.29 4.45
CA THR A 82 1.80 13.60 5.12
C THR A 82 0.57 14.47 5.36
N ASP A 83 0.51 15.68 4.81
CA ASP A 83 -0.58 16.64 5.03
C ASP A 83 -1.93 16.14 4.51
N PHE A 84 -1.94 15.12 3.66
CA PHE A 84 -3.12 14.55 3.01
C PHE A 84 -3.51 13.17 3.56
N ILE A 85 -2.97 12.79 4.73
CA ILE A 85 -3.39 11.58 5.44
C ILE A 85 -4.71 11.86 6.16
N GLN A 86 -5.74 11.06 5.82
CA GLN A 86 -7.03 11.09 6.49
C GLN A 86 -6.92 10.41 7.86
N THR A 87 -7.68 10.86 8.84
CA THR A 87 -7.77 10.19 10.15
C THR A 87 -9.22 9.87 10.46
N VAL A 88 -9.48 8.63 10.86
CA VAL A 88 -10.82 8.14 11.20
C VAL A 88 -10.80 7.44 12.55
N ASP A 89 -11.94 7.40 13.23
CA ASP A 89 -12.06 6.64 14.47
C ASP A 89 -11.86 5.15 14.23
N GLY A 90 -11.01 4.53 15.03
CA GLY A 90 -10.72 3.10 14.96
C GLY A 90 -9.23 2.78 14.84
N SER A 91 -8.92 1.56 14.41
CA SER A 91 -7.54 1.10 14.27
C SER A 91 -6.95 1.44 12.91
N SER A 92 -5.68 1.80 12.91
CA SER A 92 -4.84 1.79 11.69
C SER A 92 -4.72 0.35 11.14
N GLY A 93 -4.22 0.21 9.92
CA GLY A 93 -3.93 -1.11 9.36
C GLY A 93 -2.82 -1.81 10.14
N VAL A 94 -2.98 -3.10 10.41
CA VAL A 94 -1.95 -3.93 11.07
C VAL A 94 -1.79 -5.27 10.35
N ALA A 95 -0.57 -5.81 10.38
CA ALA A 95 -0.26 -7.13 9.86
C ALA A 95 0.48 -7.95 10.91
N PRO A 96 -0.22 -8.78 11.72
CA PRO A 96 0.42 -9.85 12.48
C PRO A 96 1.12 -10.84 11.54
N ILE A 97 2.42 -11.06 11.79
CA ILE A 97 3.29 -11.89 10.97
C ILE A 97 4.00 -12.90 11.86
N TRP A 98 3.91 -14.17 11.53
CA TRP A 98 4.68 -15.23 12.19
C TRP A 98 5.75 -15.72 11.23
N VAL A 99 6.98 -15.78 11.71
CA VAL A 99 8.13 -16.27 10.92
C VAL A 99 8.76 -17.42 11.66
N ASP A 100 8.82 -18.59 11.02
CA ASP A 100 9.47 -19.76 11.62
C ASP A 100 10.98 -19.79 11.34
N LYS A 101 11.67 -20.75 11.98
CA LYS A 101 13.13 -20.94 11.84
C LYS A 101 13.61 -21.24 10.41
N THR A 102 12.70 -21.63 9.51
CA THR A 102 13.02 -21.87 8.09
C THR A 102 12.87 -20.62 7.24
N GLY A 103 12.35 -19.52 7.83
CA GLY A 103 12.05 -18.27 7.15
C GLY A 103 10.67 -18.27 6.46
N GLN A 104 9.86 -19.30 6.63
CA GLN A 104 8.49 -19.30 6.16
C GLN A 104 7.65 -18.38 7.02
N ASN A 105 6.79 -17.59 6.38
CA ASN A 105 5.92 -16.66 7.07
C ASN A 105 4.43 -16.98 6.88
N ARG A 106 3.63 -16.55 7.85
CA ARG A 106 2.18 -16.44 7.76
C ARG A 106 1.77 -15.05 8.16
N ILE A 107 0.98 -14.41 7.31
CA ILE A 107 0.58 -13.02 7.45
C ILE A 107 -0.93 -12.94 7.49
N ILE A 108 -1.45 -12.21 8.48
CA ILE A 108 -2.87 -11.83 8.54
C ILE A 108 -2.91 -10.32 8.36
N VAL A 109 -3.53 -9.85 7.29
CA VAL A 109 -3.71 -8.41 7.07
C VAL A 109 -5.06 -7.98 7.63
N ILE A 110 -5.04 -7.02 8.54
CA ILE A 110 -6.21 -6.35 9.07
C ILE A 110 -6.19 -4.92 8.52
N PRO A 111 -7.02 -4.61 7.53
CA PRO A 111 -6.93 -3.32 6.81
C PRO A 111 -7.18 -2.11 7.70
N GLY A 112 -8.07 -2.22 8.69
CA GLY A 112 -8.44 -1.11 9.55
C GLY A 112 -8.84 0.14 8.74
N ALA A 113 -8.27 1.28 9.08
CA ALA A 113 -8.54 2.55 8.43
C ALA A 113 -8.23 2.59 6.92
N ASN A 114 -7.36 1.71 6.41
CA ASN A 114 -7.12 1.64 4.96
C ASN A 114 -8.40 1.39 4.15
N ASN A 115 -9.36 0.64 4.71
CA ASN A 115 -10.66 0.39 4.07
C ASN A 115 -11.65 1.57 4.21
N LEU A 116 -11.30 2.59 4.98
CA LEU A 116 -12.15 3.75 5.27
C LEU A 116 -11.65 5.02 4.57
N ILE A 117 -10.63 4.91 3.72
CA ILE A 117 -10.16 6.04 2.92
C ILE A 117 -11.29 6.58 2.05
N ASP A 118 -11.54 7.89 2.16
CA ASP A 118 -12.56 8.57 1.38
C ASP A 118 -12.00 9.02 0.02
N GLY A 119 -12.60 8.50 -1.06
CA GLY A 119 -12.17 8.80 -2.42
C GLY A 119 -12.44 10.23 -2.87
N ASP A 120 -13.46 10.91 -2.33
CA ASP A 120 -13.76 12.29 -2.69
C ASP A 120 -12.78 13.24 -1.98
N VAL A 121 -12.45 12.95 -0.72
CA VAL A 121 -11.36 13.62 0.00
C VAL A 121 -10.02 13.40 -0.68
N ALA A 122 -9.76 12.19 -1.21
CA ALA A 122 -8.55 11.91 -1.99
C ALA A 122 -8.48 12.76 -3.28
N ILE A 123 -9.58 12.94 -3.98
CA ILE A 123 -9.66 13.83 -5.16
C ILE A 123 -9.38 15.29 -4.78
N ASP A 124 -9.95 15.78 -3.68
CA ASP A 124 -9.71 17.15 -3.21
C ASP A 124 -8.26 17.36 -2.79
N SER A 125 -7.65 16.34 -2.20
CA SER A 125 -6.21 16.30 -1.91
C SER A 125 -5.39 16.42 -3.19
N LEU A 126 -5.70 15.64 -4.23
CA LEU A 126 -5.01 15.71 -5.54
C LEU A 126 -5.17 17.10 -6.20
N ARG A 127 -6.33 17.73 -6.09
CA ARG A 127 -6.53 19.11 -6.57
C ARG A 127 -5.64 20.12 -5.84
N THR A 128 -5.48 19.94 -4.54
CA THR A 128 -4.66 20.82 -3.70
C THR A 128 -3.17 20.62 -3.98
N ILE A 129 -2.71 19.37 -4.17
CA ILE A 129 -1.33 19.04 -4.55
C ILE A 129 -0.99 19.64 -5.91
N GLY A 130 -1.94 19.66 -6.84
CA GLY A 130 -1.78 20.25 -8.17
C GLY A 130 -1.06 19.32 -9.17
N SER A 131 -0.10 19.87 -9.93
CA SER A 131 0.59 19.11 -10.97
C SER A 131 1.44 17.98 -10.38
N LEU A 132 1.36 16.79 -10.98
CA LEU A 132 2.09 15.59 -10.63
C LEU A 132 2.73 14.98 -11.88
N ASP A 133 3.88 14.35 -11.71
CA ASP A 133 4.50 13.51 -12.76
C ASP A 133 3.90 12.11 -12.77
N ALA A 134 3.61 11.56 -11.58
CA ALA A 134 3.01 10.24 -11.45
C ALA A 134 2.07 10.12 -10.23
N LEU A 135 1.06 9.25 -10.37
CA LEU A 135 0.19 8.77 -9.31
C LEU A 135 0.33 7.25 -9.22
N VAL A 136 0.56 6.74 -8.01
CA VAL A 136 0.80 5.32 -7.75
C VAL A 136 -0.30 4.75 -6.86
N GLY A 137 -0.82 3.56 -7.21
CA GLY A 137 -1.84 2.87 -6.44
C GLY A 137 -1.58 1.36 -6.30
N GLN A 138 -2.27 0.72 -5.34
CA GLN A 138 -2.18 -0.71 -5.02
C GLN A 138 -3.55 -1.22 -4.57
N PHE A 139 -3.67 -2.53 -4.27
CA PHE A 139 -4.95 -3.16 -3.89
C PHE A 139 -5.11 -3.40 -2.38
N GLU A 140 -4.48 -2.60 -1.54
CA GLU A 140 -4.69 -2.63 -0.09
C GLU A 140 -5.62 -1.51 0.42
N ILE A 141 -6.30 -0.83 -0.50
CA ILE A 141 -7.38 0.13 -0.25
C ILE A 141 -8.59 -0.22 -1.13
N PRO A 142 -9.78 0.32 -0.89
CA PRO A 142 -10.95 0.03 -1.71
C PRO A 142 -10.73 0.32 -3.20
N LEU A 143 -11.16 -0.61 -4.05
CA LEU A 143 -10.97 -0.54 -5.50
C LEU A 143 -11.57 0.74 -6.11
N GLU A 144 -12.73 1.14 -5.62
CA GLU A 144 -13.42 2.35 -6.08
C GLU A 144 -12.62 3.64 -5.84
N VAL A 145 -11.77 3.66 -4.83
CA VAL A 145 -10.86 4.80 -4.58
C VAL A 145 -9.79 4.83 -5.67
N ASN A 146 -9.16 3.68 -5.97
CA ASN A 146 -8.20 3.59 -7.07
C ASN A 146 -8.85 4.02 -8.40
N GLU A 147 -10.07 3.55 -8.69
CA GLU A 147 -10.80 3.95 -9.92
C GLU A 147 -11.01 5.45 -10.02
N LYS A 148 -11.43 6.10 -8.91
CA LYS A 148 -11.66 7.54 -8.87
C LYS A 148 -10.36 8.33 -9.11
N VAL A 149 -9.29 8.01 -8.36
CA VAL A 149 -8.04 8.78 -8.42
C VAL A 149 -7.28 8.55 -9.72
N PHE A 150 -7.33 7.33 -10.30
CA PHE A 150 -6.74 7.02 -11.60
C PHE A 150 -7.47 7.71 -12.75
N GLU A 151 -8.81 7.74 -12.71
CA GLU A 151 -9.62 8.49 -13.68
C GLU A 151 -9.29 10.00 -13.62
N TYR A 152 -9.17 10.55 -12.40
CA TYR A 152 -8.78 11.95 -12.22
C TYR A 152 -7.38 12.22 -12.77
N ALA A 153 -6.40 11.37 -12.44
CA ALA A 153 -5.03 11.50 -12.91
C ALA A 153 -4.94 11.46 -14.42
N ASN A 154 -5.61 10.50 -15.05
CA ASN A 154 -5.63 10.36 -16.52
C ASN A 154 -6.24 11.59 -17.21
N LYS A 155 -7.38 12.11 -16.71
CA LYS A 155 -8.01 13.34 -17.21
C LYS A 155 -7.06 14.55 -17.12
N ASN A 156 -6.15 14.58 -16.16
CA ASN A 156 -5.15 15.62 -15.95
C ASN A 156 -3.79 15.30 -16.56
N ARG A 157 -3.68 14.23 -17.36
CA ARG A 157 -2.45 13.79 -18.06
C ARG A 157 -1.31 13.42 -17.10
N VAL A 158 -1.62 12.99 -15.91
CA VAL A 158 -0.67 12.44 -14.93
C VAL A 158 -0.45 10.96 -15.25
N GLN A 159 0.82 10.51 -15.24
CA GLN A 159 1.14 9.09 -15.42
C GLN A 159 0.61 8.28 -14.22
N THR A 160 -0.07 7.18 -14.49
CA THR A 160 -0.63 6.30 -13.45
C THR A 160 0.15 4.99 -13.40
N VAL A 161 0.53 4.56 -12.20
CA VAL A 161 1.29 3.33 -11.96
C VAL A 161 0.49 2.44 -11.01
N LEU A 162 0.07 1.28 -11.47
CA LEU A 162 -0.69 0.32 -10.67
C LEU A 162 0.14 -0.90 -10.33
N ASN A 163 0.32 -1.15 -9.03
CA ASN A 163 0.74 -2.44 -8.50
C ASN A 163 -0.50 -3.23 -8.03
N PRO A 164 -1.00 -4.21 -8.78
CA PRO A 164 -2.24 -4.91 -8.48
C PRO A 164 -2.06 -5.99 -7.40
N ALA A 165 -1.42 -5.65 -6.31
CA ALA A 165 -1.16 -6.54 -5.18
C ALA A 165 -1.82 -6.00 -3.89
N PRO A 166 -2.43 -6.89 -3.04
CA PRO A 166 -2.62 -8.32 -3.28
C PRO A 166 -3.52 -8.60 -4.50
N ALA A 167 -3.42 -9.83 -5.02
CA ALA A 167 -4.19 -10.22 -6.20
C ALA A 167 -5.70 -9.99 -5.98
N GLY A 168 -6.37 -9.39 -6.96
CA GLY A 168 -7.79 -9.07 -6.92
C GLY A 168 -8.35 -8.79 -8.30
N ALA A 169 -9.68 -8.73 -8.41
CA ALA A 169 -10.35 -8.38 -9.65
C ALA A 169 -9.99 -6.95 -10.06
N ILE A 170 -9.72 -6.76 -11.34
CA ILE A 170 -9.39 -5.45 -11.92
C ILE A 170 -10.53 -5.06 -12.85
N SER A 171 -11.11 -3.88 -12.63
CA SER A 171 -12.14 -3.37 -13.52
C SER A 171 -11.54 -2.83 -14.83
N GLU A 172 -12.31 -2.92 -15.92
CA GLU A 172 -11.93 -2.28 -17.19
C GLU A 172 -11.69 -0.77 -17.01
N LYS A 173 -12.47 -0.13 -16.14
CA LYS A 173 -12.31 1.28 -15.81
C LYS A 173 -10.92 1.59 -15.26
N LEU A 174 -10.42 0.78 -14.32
CA LEU A 174 -9.10 0.99 -13.73
C LEU A 174 -7.99 0.71 -14.74
N ILE A 175 -8.09 -0.39 -15.52
CA ILE A 175 -7.11 -0.72 -16.57
C ILE A 175 -7.01 0.40 -17.60
N ASN A 176 -8.14 0.92 -18.10
CA ASN A 176 -8.16 1.97 -19.11
C ASN A 176 -7.57 3.30 -18.64
N ASN A 177 -7.46 3.49 -17.32
CA ASN A 177 -6.86 4.67 -16.70
C ASN A 177 -5.45 4.39 -16.14
N THR A 178 -4.85 3.23 -16.44
CA THR A 178 -3.51 2.82 -15.97
C THR A 178 -2.49 2.96 -17.09
N SER A 179 -1.45 3.77 -16.87
CA SER A 179 -0.34 3.95 -17.80
C SER A 179 0.71 2.83 -17.67
N TRP A 180 0.98 2.41 -16.43
CA TRP A 180 1.98 1.39 -16.09
C TRP A 180 1.37 0.35 -15.15
N PHE A 181 1.43 -0.90 -15.56
CA PHE A 181 0.92 -2.03 -14.80
C PHE A 181 2.09 -2.90 -14.34
N ILE A 182 2.30 -3.01 -13.02
CA ILE A 182 3.47 -3.67 -12.42
C ILE A 182 3.01 -4.80 -11.48
N PRO A 183 2.59 -5.96 -12.03
CA PRO A 183 2.23 -7.12 -11.22
C PRO A 183 3.49 -7.82 -10.70
N ASN A 184 3.38 -8.43 -9.52
CA ASN A 184 4.39 -9.40 -9.08
C ASN A 184 4.17 -10.76 -9.78
N GLU A 185 5.13 -11.70 -9.60
CA GLU A 185 5.07 -13.02 -10.24
C GLU A 185 3.79 -13.78 -9.87
N ALA A 186 3.40 -13.78 -8.59
CA ALA A 186 2.20 -14.48 -8.13
C ALA A 186 0.92 -13.92 -8.76
N VAL A 187 0.79 -12.60 -8.88
CA VAL A 187 -0.33 -11.94 -9.57
C VAL A 187 -0.35 -12.29 -11.05
N SER A 188 0.82 -12.30 -11.70
CA SER A 188 0.93 -12.63 -13.12
C SER A 188 0.47 -14.06 -13.42
N TYR A 189 0.83 -15.03 -12.57
CA TYR A 189 0.44 -16.42 -12.75
C TYR A 189 -1.01 -16.72 -12.40
N THR A 190 -1.60 -16.02 -11.45
CA THR A 190 -2.95 -16.33 -10.96
C THR A 190 -4.07 -15.59 -11.68
N HIS A 191 -3.79 -14.41 -12.24
CA HIS A 191 -4.83 -13.52 -12.76
C HIS A 191 -4.61 -13.02 -14.19
N LEU A 192 -3.40 -13.11 -14.71
CA LEU A 192 -3.12 -12.77 -16.08
C LEU A 192 -2.90 -14.08 -16.84
N THR A 193 -3.84 -14.47 -17.71
CA THR A 193 -3.59 -15.46 -18.76
C THR A 193 -2.66 -14.82 -19.80
N LEU A 194 -1.41 -14.64 -19.43
CA LEU A 194 -0.38 -14.38 -20.42
C LEU A 194 -0.23 -15.64 -21.26
N PRO A 195 -0.23 -15.57 -22.59
CA PRO A 195 0.12 -16.69 -23.41
C PRO A 195 1.52 -17.15 -22.97
N THR A 196 1.58 -18.32 -22.35
CA THR A 196 2.84 -18.94 -21.98
C THR A 196 3.51 -19.41 -23.26
N ASN A 197 4.25 -18.55 -23.92
CA ASN A 197 5.30 -19.02 -24.84
C ASN A 197 6.41 -19.62 -23.98
N ARG A 198 6.17 -20.85 -23.52
CA ARG A 198 7.24 -21.76 -23.15
C ARG A 198 7.67 -22.47 -24.42
N GLU A 199 8.47 -21.81 -25.21
CA GLU A 199 9.40 -22.43 -26.12
C GLU A 199 10.78 -21.88 -25.79
N VAL A 200 11.51 -22.63 -24.99
CA VAL A 200 12.95 -22.90 -25.11
C VAL A 200 13.20 -24.28 -24.54
#